data_107fcb38e62864fafae6a24ef50d0e7e
#
_entry.id   107fcb38e62864fafae6a24ef50d0e7e
#
_cell.length_a   1.000
_cell.length_b   1.000
_cell.length_c   1.000
_cell.angle_alpha   90.00
_cell.angle_beta   90.00
_cell.angle_gamma   90.00
#
_symmetry.space_group_name_H-M   'P 1'
#
loop_
_entity.id
_entity.type
_entity.pdbx_description
1 polymer ?
#
loop_
_entity_poly.entity_id
_entity_poly.type
_entity_poly.pdbx_seq_one_letter_code
_entity_poly.pdbx_strand_id
1 'polypeptide(L)'
;IKTVADAAGVRESDILGHDLFLYNREKASIWGASGEFISCGRLDDLQCTFASLKGFLAGKKQEYMALHCVFDNEETGSGTKQGAASTFLYDTLTRIHDSLGLTREDYLIHLADSLMISADNAHAVHPHYTDKADPSNPPHLNSVIVLTFTPNQTYRTDGISAALFRDTCITADGPDHTLPHRSDMPARH
;
A
#
# COMPACT_ATOMS: atom_id res chain seq x y z
N ILE A 1 6.90 18.70 -27.72
CA ILE A 1 7.37 19.86 -26.93
C ILE A 1 6.45 21.05 -27.08
N LYS A 2 6.06 21.46 -28.33
CA LYS A 2 5.20 22.64 -28.54
C LYS A 2 3.93 22.67 -27.69
N THR A 3 3.15 21.57 -27.68
CA THR A 3 1.92 21.46 -26.89
C THR A 3 2.16 21.67 -25.37
N VAL A 4 3.32 21.20 -24.89
CA VAL A 4 3.71 21.35 -23.48
C VAL A 4 4.10 22.80 -23.22
N ALA A 5 4.86 23.43 -24.12
CA ALA A 5 5.24 24.82 -24.03
C ALA A 5 4.03 25.75 -24.03
N ASP A 6 3.09 25.51 -24.95
CA ASP A 6 1.83 26.26 -25.06
C ASP A 6 1.00 26.14 -23.76
N ALA A 7 0.91 24.92 -23.21
CA ALA A 7 0.17 24.67 -21.95
C ALA A 7 0.85 25.28 -20.73
N ALA A 8 2.18 25.34 -20.71
CA ALA A 8 2.97 25.96 -19.64
C ALA A 8 3.12 27.48 -19.78
N GLY A 9 2.78 28.07 -20.94
CA GLY A 9 2.94 29.48 -21.21
C GLY A 9 4.40 29.93 -21.37
N VAL A 10 5.26 29.03 -21.85
CA VAL A 10 6.70 29.29 -22.05
C VAL A 10 7.11 29.02 -23.50
N ARG A 11 8.32 29.43 -23.90
CA ARG A 11 8.86 29.06 -25.21
C ARG A 11 9.38 27.62 -25.20
N GLU A 12 9.36 26.94 -26.32
CA GLU A 12 9.90 25.58 -26.44
C GLU A 12 11.38 25.50 -26.01
N SER A 13 12.15 26.55 -26.29
CA SER A 13 13.56 26.68 -25.90
C SER A 13 13.80 26.80 -24.39
N ASP A 14 12.76 27.13 -23.63
CA ASP A 14 12.88 27.32 -22.18
C ASP A 14 12.63 25.99 -21.43
N ILE A 15 12.20 24.95 -22.14
CA ILE A 15 11.99 23.61 -21.58
C ILE A 15 13.31 22.85 -21.60
N LEU A 16 13.95 22.75 -20.46
CA LEU A 16 15.22 22.03 -20.29
C LEU A 16 15.07 20.55 -19.95
N GLY A 17 13.88 20.16 -19.47
CA GLY A 17 13.53 18.78 -19.12
C GLY A 17 12.04 18.70 -18.84
N HIS A 18 11.51 17.48 -18.82
CA HIS A 18 10.09 17.25 -18.50
C HIS A 18 9.87 15.83 -17.97
N ASP A 19 8.88 15.69 -17.11
CA ASP A 19 8.29 14.43 -16.70
C ASP A 19 6.83 14.43 -17.15
N LEU A 20 6.49 13.59 -18.11
CA LEU A 20 5.17 13.51 -18.71
C LEU A 20 4.61 12.12 -18.50
N PHE A 21 3.39 12.04 -17.93
CA PHE A 21 2.72 10.80 -17.61
C PHE A 21 1.37 10.74 -18.31
N LEU A 22 1.03 9.54 -18.77
CA LEU A 22 -0.32 9.25 -19.25
C LEU A 22 -1.19 8.78 -18.11
N TYR A 23 -2.44 9.22 -18.07
CA TYR A 23 -3.40 8.73 -17.09
C TYR A 23 -4.78 8.53 -17.72
N ASN A 24 -5.54 7.60 -17.16
CA ASN A 24 -6.90 7.37 -17.58
C ASN A 24 -7.80 8.51 -17.07
N ARG A 25 -8.58 9.11 -17.96
CA ARG A 25 -9.52 10.20 -17.65
C ARG A 25 -10.95 9.72 -17.44
N GLU A 26 -11.22 8.44 -17.57
CA GLU A 26 -12.54 7.89 -17.27
C GLU A 26 -12.92 8.16 -15.81
N LYS A 27 -14.16 8.56 -15.61
CA LYS A 27 -14.69 8.79 -14.27
C LYS A 27 -14.95 7.45 -13.57
N ALA A 28 -14.86 7.48 -12.25
CA ALA A 28 -15.32 6.36 -11.43
C ALA A 28 -16.79 6.05 -11.71
N SER A 29 -17.14 4.78 -11.71
CA SER A 29 -18.50 4.29 -11.92
C SER A 29 -18.85 3.17 -10.96
N ILE A 30 -20.13 3.11 -10.59
CA ILE A 30 -20.73 1.96 -9.91
C ILE A 30 -21.49 1.19 -10.97
N TRP A 31 -21.29 -0.13 -11.03
CA TRP A 31 -21.91 -0.99 -12.04
C TRP A 31 -22.20 -2.39 -11.48
N GLY A 32 -22.73 -3.27 -12.34
CA GLY A 32 -23.26 -4.56 -11.94
C GLY A 32 -24.78 -4.54 -11.83
N ALA A 33 -25.41 -5.69 -11.82
CA ALA A 33 -26.87 -5.83 -11.78
C ALA A 33 -27.50 -5.23 -10.50
N SER A 34 -26.73 -5.26 -9.41
CA SER A 34 -27.12 -4.71 -8.10
C SER A 34 -26.23 -3.54 -7.64
N GLY A 35 -25.40 -3.00 -8.52
CA GLY A 35 -24.45 -1.95 -8.18
C GLY A 35 -23.31 -2.43 -7.28
N GLU A 36 -22.92 -3.69 -7.42
CA GLU A 36 -21.98 -4.38 -6.55
C GLU A 36 -20.51 -4.14 -6.87
N PHE A 37 -20.24 -3.45 -8.00
CA PHE A 37 -18.87 -3.16 -8.42
C PHE A 37 -18.58 -1.67 -8.49
N ILE A 38 -17.36 -1.32 -8.17
CA ILE A 38 -16.78 0.00 -8.38
C ILE A 38 -15.64 -0.13 -9.37
N SER A 39 -15.67 0.67 -10.43
CA SER A 39 -14.53 0.81 -11.36
C SER A 39 -14.00 2.23 -11.30
N CYS A 40 -12.72 2.35 -11.09
CA CYS A 40 -12.00 3.63 -11.06
C CYS A 40 -10.54 3.38 -11.41
N GLY A 41 -9.93 4.31 -12.13
CA GLY A 41 -8.47 4.31 -12.27
C GLY A 41 -7.80 4.51 -10.91
N ARG A 42 -6.73 3.78 -10.67
CA ARG A 42 -5.89 3.92 -9.46
C ARG A 42 -6.59 3.52 -8.15
N LEU A 43 -7.57 2.63 -8.18
CA LEU A 43 -8.07 1.98 -6.96
C LEU A 43 -6.95 1.25 -6.25
N ASP A 44 -6.09 0.64 -7.00
CA ASP A 44 -4.80 0.19 -6.56
C ASP A 44 -3.79 1.37 -6.67
N ASP A 45 -3.27 1.89 -5.56
CA ASP A 45 -3.56 1.49 -4.17
C ASP A 45 -4.30 2.59 -3.38
N LEU A 46 -5.02 3.48 -4.05
CA LEU A 46 -5.75 4.57 -3.39
C LEU A 46 -6.87 4.08 -2.47
N GLN A 47 -7.40 2.88 -2.71
CA GLN A 47 -8.41 2.28 -1.84
C GLN A 47 -7.81 1.96 -0.46
N CYS A 48 -6.66 1.27 -0.41
CA CYS A 48 -5.98 0.95 0.84
C CYS A 48 -5.45 2.20 1.52
N THR A 49 -4.92 3.16 0.75
CA THR A 49 -4.52 4.48 1.26
C THR A 49 -5.68 5.19 1.95
N PHE A 50 -6.86 5.22 1.33
CA PHE A 50 -8.05 5.86 1.92
C PHE A 50 -8.53 5.11 3.16
N ALA A 51 -8.60 3.79 3.12
CA ALA A 51 -9.07 2.97 4.23
C ALA A 51 -8.14 3.10 5.44
N SER A 52 -6.83 3.02 5.23
CA SER A 52 -5.83 3.16 6.30
C SER A 52 -5.81 4.58 6.88
N LEU A 53 -5.97 5.62 6.06
CA LEU A 53 -6.12 6.99 6.54
C LEU A 53 -7.37 7.15 7.41
N LYS A 54 -8.50 6.58 7.01
CA LYS A 54 -9.73 6.62 7.81
C LYS A 54 -9.53 5.90 9.15
N GLY A 55 -8.87 4.76 9.15
CA GLY A 55 -8.53 4.02 10.37
C GLY A 55 -7.61 4.84 11.29
N PHE A 56 -6.57 5.45 10.72
CA PHE A 56 -5.65 6.32 11.45
C PHE A 56 -6.38 7.50 12.12
N LEU A 57 -7.26 8.19 11.39
CA LEU A 57 -8.02 9.34 11.91
C LEU A 57 -9.08 8.94 12.95
N ALA A 58 -9.62 7.73 12.85
CA ALA A 58 -10.59 7.20 13.81
C ALA A 58 -9.94 6.64 15.07
N GLY A 59 -8.63 6.39 15.04
CA GLY A 59 -7.85 5.84 16.16
C GLY A 59 -7.93 6.75 17.38
N LYS A 60 -8.05 6.11 18.56
CA LYS A 60 -8.02 6.83 19.83
C LYS A 60 -6.56 7.03 20.26
N LYS A 61 -6.31 8.01 21.15
CA LYS A 61 -5.01 8.15 21.79
C LYS A 61 -4.58 6.84 22.43
N GLN A 62 -3.38 6.41 22.09
CA GLN A 62 -2.75 5.19 22.56
C GLN A 62 -1.46 5.53 23.31
N GLU A 63 -0.87 4.54 23.97
CA GLU A 63 0.48 4.64 24.53
C GLU A 63 1.54 4.73 23.43
N TYR A 64 1.20 4.27 22.22
CA TYR A 64 2.08 4.24 21.06
C TYR A 64 1.80 5.41 20.11
N MET A 65 2.84 5.85 19.44
CA MET A 65 2.73 6.85 18.36
C MET A 65 2.20 6.16 17.10
N ALA A 66 0.98 6.51 16.69
CA ALA A 66 0.46 6.07 15.41
C ALA A 66 1.04 6.92 14.29
N LEU A 67 1.45 6.27 13.21
CA LEU A 67 1.97 6.88 12.00
C LEU A 67 1.20 6.35 10.79
N HIS A 68 0.87 7.23 9.87
CA HIS A 68 0.31 6.88 8.56
C HIS A 68 1.23 7.44 7.49
N CYS A 69 1.76 6.57 6.65
CA CYS A 69 2.67 6.93 5.57
C CYS A 69 2.11 6.48 4.24
N VAL A 70 2.23 7.34 3.24
CA VAL A 70 1.91 7.04 1.85
C VAL A 70 3.16 7.31 1.03
N PHE A 71 3.56 6.34 0.23
CA PHE A 71 4.73 6.43 -0.63
C PHE A 71 4.29 6.50 -2.09
N ASP A 72 5.10 7.11 -2.90
CA ASP A 72 4.89 7.23 -4.34
C ASP A 72 5.69 6.15 -5.10
N ASN A 73 5.47 6.06 -6.40
CA ASN A 73 6.25 5.22 -7.31
C ASN A 73 6.21 3.71 -7.04
N GLU A 74 5.19 3.18 -6.43
CA GLU A 74 5.09 1.74 -6.16
C GLU A 74 5.23 0.94 -7.46
N GLU A 75 4.48 1.27 -8.50
CA GLU A 75 4.47 0.61 -9.81
C GLU A 75 5.80 0.75 -10.59
N THR A 76 6.54 1.84 -10.34
CA THR A 76 7.88 2.04 -10.91
C THR A 76 8.93 1.29 -10.11
N GLY A 77 8.70 1.14 -8.81
CA GLY A 77 9.50 0.39 -7.87
C GLY A 77 9.78 1.13 -6.57
N SER A 78 9.67 0.41 -5.47
CA SER A 78 9.90 0.92 -4.12
C SER A 78 11.31 1.47 -3.90
N GLY A 79 12.30 1.01 -4.67
CA GLY A 79 13.70 1.48 -4.61
C GLY A 79 13.93 2.86 -5.25
N THR A 80 12.90 3.49 -5.78
CA THR A 80 13.01 4.86 -6.33
C THR A 80 13.16 5.88 -5.22
N LYS A 81 13.52 7.12 -5.59
CA LYS A 81 13.71 8.24 -4.66
C LYS A 81 12.48 8.53 -3.78
N GLN A 82 11.28 8.29 -4.30
CA GLN A 82 10.00 8.56 -3.64
C GLN A 82 9.32 7.30 -3.08
N GLY A 83 9.88 6.13 -3.36
CA GLY A 83 9.30 4.84 -3.00
C GLY A 83 9.45 4.47 -1.53
N ALA A 84 8.81 3.38 -1.15
CA ALA A 84 8.80 2.87 0.22
C ALA A 84 10.18 2.48 0.75
N ALA A 85 11.10 2.07 -0.13
CA ALA A 85 12.48 1.75 0.21
C ALA A 85 13.45 2.95 0.15
N SER A 86 12.93 4.17 -0.07
CA SER A 86 13.73 5.40 0.01
C SER A 86 14.11 5.72 1.46
N THR A 87 14.96 6.72 1.65
CA THR A 87 15.32 7.18 3.01
C THR A 87 14.23 8.02 3.67
N PHE A 88 13.14 8.34 2.97
CA PHE A 88 12.11 9.27 3.42
C PHE A 88 11.54 8.93 4.80
N LEU A 89 11.11 7.68 4.99
CA LEU A 89 10.56 7.24 6.28
C LEU A 89 11.63 7.27 7.37
N TYR A 90 12.80 6.70 7.08
CA TYR A 90 13.92 6.66 8.01
C TYR A 90 14.34 8.06 8.47
N ASP A 91 14.55 8.97 7.52
CA ASP A 91 14.98 10.34 7.81
C ASP A 91 13.90 11.10 8.60
N THR A 92 12.62 10.88 8.27
CA THR A 92 11.51 11.51 8.99
C THR A 92 11.43 11.01 10.43
N LEU A 93 11.47 9.70 10.66
CA LEU A 93 11.43 9.10 11.99
C LEU A 93 12.63 9.53 12.84
N THR A 94 13.83 9.53 12.25
CA THR A 94 15.05 9.99 12.94
C THR A 94 14.90 11.43 13.39
N ARG A 95 14.43 12.33 12.52
CA ARG A 95 14.23 13.73 12.86
C ARG A 95 13.17 13.97 13.93
N ILE A 96 12.06 13.20 13.89
CA ILE A 96 11.05 13.24 14.96
C ILE A 96 11.68 12.83 16.27
N HIS A 97 12.43 11.74 16.27
CA HIS A 97 13.07 11.18 17.44
C HIS A 97 14.09 12.14 18.06
N ASP A 98 14.94 12.73 17.23
CA ASP A 98 15.92 13.75 17.63
C ASP A 98 15.23 14.99 18.23
N SER A 99 14.10 15.41 17.65
CA SER A 99 13.33 16.56 18.15
C SER A 99 12.72 16.33 19.53
N LEU A 100 12.53 15.05 19.91
CA LEU A 100 12.07 14.66 21.25
C LEU A 100 13.23 14.56 22.26
N GLY A 101 14.47 14.79 21.83
CA GLY A 101 15.65 14.72 22.69
C GLY A 101 16.05 13.29 23.08
N LEU A 102 15.62 12.30 22.32
CA LEU A 102 15.90 10.88 22.56
C LEU A 102 17.23 10.46 21.92
N THR A 103 17.84 9.41 22.47
CA THR A 103 19.13 8.93 21.99
C THR A 103 18.99 7.95 20.81
N ARG A 104 20.09 7.68 20.11
CA ARG A 104 20.12 6.66 19.05
C ARG A 104 19.70 5.27 19.57
N GLU A 105 20.05 4.95 20.79
CA GLU A 105 19.67 3.66 21.43
C GLU A 105 18.17 3.60 21.64
N ASP A 106 17.55 4.67 22.17
CA ASP A 106 16.09 4.75 22.31
C ASP A 106 15.38 4.57 20.96
N TYR A 107 15.93 5.15 19.87
CA TYR A 107 15.39 4.96 18.52
C TYR A 107 15.38 3.49 18.09
N LEU A 108 16.48 2.77 18.34
CA LEU A 108 16.57 1.34 17.98
C LEU A 108 15.63 0.49 18.82
N ILE A 109 15.49 0.79 20.09
CA ILE A 109 14.51 0.12 20.99
C ILE A 109 13.09 0.35 20.47
N HIS A 110 12.73 1.61 20.19
CA HIS A 110 11.39 1.94 19.70
C HIS A 110 11.09 1.30 18.35
N LEU A 111 12.07 1.18 17.45
CA LEU A 111 11.89 0.46 16.19
C LEU A 111 11.64 -1.04 16.42
N ALA A 112 12.37 -1.64 17.36
CA ALA A 112 12.20 -3.06 17.67
C ALA A 112 10.81 -3.36 18.28
N ASP A 113 10.25 -2.41 19.03
CA ASP A 113 8.93 -2.49 19.64
C ASP A 113 7.80 -2.03 18.72
N SER A 114 8.11 -1.60 17.51
CA SER A 114 7.14 -1.10 16.55
C SER A 114 6.55 -2.22 15.70
N LEU A 115 5.28 -2.05 15.29
CA LEU A 115 4.62 -2.86 14.28
C LEU A 115 4.31 -2.00 13.06
N MET A 116 4.62 -2.53 11.87
CA MET A 116 4.23 -1.92 10.60
C MET A 116 3.19 -2.79 9.91
N ILE A 117 2.12 -2.16 9.45
CA ILE A 117 1.14 -2.78 8.55
C ILE A 117 1.35 -2.15 7.18
N SER A 118 1.71 -2.97 6.19
CA SER A 118 1.74 -2.58 4.79
C SER A 118 0.40 -2.96 4.17
N ALA A 119 -0.26 -1.99 3.56
CA ALA A 119 -1.59 -2.16 2.98
C ALA A 119 -1.50 -1.95 1.47
N ASP A 120 -2.01 -2.92 0.73
CA ASP A 120 -2.04 -2.95 -0.72
C ASP A 120 -3.25 -3.76 -1.20
N ASN A 121 -3.70 -3.55 -2.45
CA ASN A 121 -4.82 -4.30 -3.00
C ASN A 121 -4.38 -5.69 -3.51
N ALA A 122 -5.06 -6.72 -3.04
CA ALA A 122 -4.84 -8.07 -3.54
C ALA A 122 -5.66 -8.32 -4.82
N HIS A 123 -5.08 -9.08 -5.75
CA HIS A 123 -5.79 -9.58 -6.91
C HIS A 123 -6.88 -10.58 -6.50
N ALA A 124 -8.12 -10.33 -6.88
CA ALA A 124 -9.16 -11.34 -6.82
C ALA A 124 -9.05 -12.33 -7.99
N VAL A 125 -9.59 -13.54 -7.82
CA VAL A 125 -9.65 -14.51 -8.91
C VAL A 125 -10.47 -13.95 -10.09
N HIS A 126 -9.86 -13.98 -11.27
CA HIS A 126 -10.52 -13.53 -12.49
C HIS A 126 -11.14 -14.71 -13.21
N PRO A 127 -12.43 -14.66 -13.61
CA PRO A 127 -13.13 -15.80 -14.22
C PRO A 127 -12.44 -16.42 -15.44
N HIS A 128 -11.76 -15.61 -16.25
CA HIS A 128 -11.02 -16.06 -17.45
C HIS A 128 -9.56 -16.43 -17.18
N TYR A 129 -9.05 -16.17 -15.96
CA TYR A 129 -7.64 -16.38 -15.60
C TYR A 129 -7.52 -17.07 -14.23
N THR A 130 -8.33 -18.06 -14.01
CA THR A 130 -8.38 -18.82 -12.73
C THR A 130 -7.05 -19.50 -12.42
N ASP A 131 -6.26 -19.81 -13.45
CA ASP A 131 -4.91 -20.37 -13.35
C ASP A 131 -3.90 -19.42 -12.69
N LYS A 132 -4.21 -18.12 -12.59
CA LYS A 132 -3.37 -17.12 -11.91
C LYS A 132 -3.56 -17.07 -10.40
N ALA A 133 -4.65 -17.64 -9.89
CA ALA A 133 -4.93 -17.72 -8.46
C ALA A 133 -4.53 -19.08 -7.88
N ASP A 134 -4.31 -19.13 -6.57
CA ASP A 134 -4.13 -20.39 -5.87
C ASP A 134 -5.43 -21.21 -5.95
N PRO A 135 -5.38 -22.46 -6.44
CA PRO A 135 -6.60 -23.26 -6.64
C PRO A 135 -7.28 -23.67 -5.33
N SER A 136 -6.53 -23.72 -4.23
CA SER A 136 -7.04 -24.16 -2.93
C SER A 136 -7.62 -23.00 -2.12
N ASN A 137 -7.20 -21.76 -2.42
CA ASN A 137 -7.51 -20.62 -1.57
C ASN A 137 -7.65 -19.32 -2.41
N PRO A 138 -8.54 -19.32 -3.41
CA PRO A 138 -8.68 -18.16 -4.30
C PRO A 138 -9.35 -16.99 -3.59
N PRO A 139 -8.79 -15.79 -3.67
CA PRO A 139 -9.45 -14.59 -3.14
C PRO A 139 -10.61 -14.17 -4.05
N HIS A 140 -11.73 -13.80 -3.45
CA HIS A 140 -12.90 -13.30 -4.16
C HIS A 140 -13.17 -11.84 -3.80
N LEU A 141 -13.73 -11.09 -4.77
CA LEU A 141 -14.20 -9.72 -4.51
C LEU A 141 -15.24 -9.70 -3.39
N ASN A 142 -15.24 -8.67 -2.58
CA ASN A 142 -16.18 -8.47 -1.46
C ASN A 142 -16.18 -9.57 -0.40
N SER A 143 -15.14 -10.38 -0.33
CA SER A 143 -15.06 -11.47 0.63
C SER A 143 -14.42 -11.07 1.93
N VAL A 144 -13.15 -10.72 1.90
CA VAL A 144 -12.33 -10.68 3.12
C VAL A 144 -11.11 -9.77 2.94
N ILE A 145 -10.46 -9.41 4.05
CA ILE A 145 -9.12 -8.82 4.03
C ILE A 145 -8.11 -9.94 3.77
N VAL A 146 -7.22 -9.73 2.82
CA VAL A 146 -6.20 -10.71 2.44
C VAL A 146 -4.92 -10.47 3.23
N LEU A 147 -4.48 -11.48 3.97
CA LEU A 147 -3.18 -11.49 4.64
C LEU A 147 -2.20 -12.31 3.81
N THR A 148 -1.20 -11.67 3.21
CA THR A 148 -0.28 -12.28 2.27
C THR A 148 0.94 -12.86 2.97
N PHE A 149 1.28 -14.11 2.59
CA PHE A 149 2.51 -14.78 2.98
C PHE A 149 3.32 -15.16 1.75
N THR A 150 4.63 -14.99 1.81
CA THR A 150 5.55 -15.51 0.80
C THR A 150 6.59 -16.41 1.44
N PRO A 151 6.87 -17.59 0.84
CA PRO A 151 7.88 -18.51 1.40
C PRO A 151 9.28 -17.91 1.53
N ASN A 152 9.63 -16.98 0.65
CA ASN A 152 10.90 -16.24 0.66
C ASN A 152 10.90 -15.03 1.60
N GLN A 153 9.81 -14.82 2.35
CA GLN A 153 9.61 -13.68 3.26
C GLN A 153 9.79 -12.31 2.60
N THR A 154 9.53 -12.19 1.30
CA THR A 154 9.51 -10.90 0.60
C THR A 154 8.46 -9.99 1.21
N TYR A 155 7.26 -10.51 1.47
CA TYR A 155 6.32 -9.91 2.42
C TYR A 155 6.72 -10.37 3.81
N ARG A 156 7.15 -9.47 4.66
CA ARG A 156 7.75 -9.77 5.97
C ARG A 156 6.77 -10.26 7.03
N THR A 157 5.63 -10.83 6.60
CA THR A 157 4.65 -11.45 7.47
C THR A 157 5.21 -12.76 8.03
N ASP A 158 5.27 -12.85 9.34
CA ASP A 158 5.64 -14.04 10.09
C ASP A 158 4.49 -14.52 10.97
N GLY A 159 4.72 -15.56 11.76
CA GLY A 159 3.69 -16.12 12.62
C GLY A 159 3.21 -15.16 13.71
N ILE A 160 4.07 -14.29 14.21
CA ILE A 160 3.74 -13.33 15.28
C ILE A 160 2.91 -12.18 14.70
N SER A 161 3.40 -11.55 13.66
CA SER A 161 2.69 -10.44 13.01
C SER A 161 1.35 -10.86 12.43
N ALA A 162 1.26 -12.08 11.88
CA ALA A 162 0.01 -12.67 11.42
C ALA A 162 -0.98 -12.92 12.58
N ALA A 163 -0.51 -13.41 13.71
CA ALA A 163 -1.35 -13.63 14.88
C ALA A 163 -1.92 -12.32 15.43
N LEU A 164 -1.08 -11.28 15.55
CA LEU A 164 -1.50 -9.95 15.98
C LEU A 164 -2.55 -9.34 15.04
N PHE A 165 -2.34 -9.47 13.72
CA PHE A 165 -3.28 -8.96 12.74
C PHE A 165 -4.63 -9.70 12.82
N ARG A 166 -4.61 -11.04 12.93
CA ARG A 166 -5.84 -11.84 13.07
C ARG A 166 -6.60 -11.51 14.34
N ASP A 167 -5.90 -11.39 15.46
CA ASP A 167 -6.53 -10.99 16.73
C ASP A 167 -7.21 -9.63 16.61
N THR A 168 -6.58 -8.70 15.90
CA THR A 168 -7.16 -7.40 15.59
C THR A 168 -8.43 -7.54 14.73
N CYS A 169 -8.41 -8.38 13.68
CA CYS A 169 -9.58 -8.63 12.85
C CYS A 169 -10.72 -9.26 13.65
N ILE A 170 -10.43 -10.26 14.49
CA ILE A 170 -11.42 -10.90 15.37
C ILE A 170 -12.05 -9.88 16.31
N THR A 171 -11.22 -9.05 16.93
CA THR A 171 -11.69 -8.01 17.87
C THR A 171 -12.55 -6.95 17.19
N ALA A 172 -12.27 -6.65 15.93
CA ALA A 172 -13.03 -5.70 15.13
C ALA A 172 -14.26 -6.30 14.43
N ASP A 173 -14.57 -7.58 14.67
CA ASP A 173 -15.61 -8.35 13.96
C ASP A 173 -15.41 -8.29 12.42
N GLY A 174 -14.16 -8.22 12.00
CA GLY A 174 -13.75 -8.14 10.61
C GLY A 174 -13.40 -9.50 10.03
N PRO A 175 -13.79 -9.79 8.79
CA PRO A 175 -13.40 -11.03 8.11
C PRO A 175 -11.91 -10.99 7.74
N ASP A 176 -11.21 -12.09 8.01
CA ASP A 176 -9.85 -12.28 7.54
C ASP A 176 -9.72 -13.53 6.65
N HIS A 177 -8.80 -13.50 5.72
CA HIS A 177 -8.46 -14.62 4.87
C HIS A 177 -6.95 -14.70 4.68
N THR A 178 -6.39 -15.85 4.96
CA THR A 178 -4.96 -16.08 4.73
C THR A 178 -4.74 -16.53 3.30
N LEU A 179 -3.99 -15.75 2.54
CA LEU A 179 -3.60 -16.10 1.18
C LEU A 179 -2.11 -16.46 1.14
N PRO A 180 -1.74 -17.73 1.02
CA PRO A 180 -0.39 -18.07 0.63
C PRO A 180 -0.18 -17.67 -0.84
N HIS A 181 0.85 -16.88 -1.10
CA HIS A 181 1.25 -16.58 -2.46
C HIS A 181 1.76 -17.86 -3.14
N ARG A 182 1.42 -18.06 -4.42
CA ARG A 182 1.94 -19.21 -5.18
C ARG A 182 3.47 -19.17 -5.19
N SER A 183 4.09 -20.26 -4.74
CA SER A 183 5.55 -20.37 -4.66
C SER A 183 6.25 -20.47 -6.03
N ASP A 184 5.50 -20.79 -7.09
CA ASP A 184 5.98 -20.96 -8.47
C ASP A 184 5.86 -19.68 -9.30
N MET A 185 5.34 -18.59 -8.73
CA MET A 185 5.22 -17.29 -9.40
C MET A 185 6.02 -16.22 -8.64
N PRO A 186 6.72 -15.33 -9.35
CA PRO A 186 7.37 -14.22 -8.69
C PRO A 186 6.32 -13.30 -8.05
N ALA A 187 6.56 -12.90 -6.81
CA ALA A 187 5.83 -11.79 -6.23
C ALA A 187 6.13 -10.54 -7.08
N ARG A 188 5.10 -9.91 -7.61
CA ARG A 188 5.26 -8.60 -8.25
C ARG A 188 5.24 -7.54 -7.16
N HIS A 189 6.24 -6.72 -7.20
CA HIS A 189 6.38 -5.50 -6.39
C HIS A 189 6.10 -4.31 -7.26
#